data_6ec29e657941f3f3bbe6c74d112cf895
#
_entry.id   6ec29e657941f3f3bbe6c74d112cf895
#
_cell.length_a   1.000
_cell.length_b   1.000
_cell.length_c   1.000
_cell.angle_alpha   90.00
_cell.angle_beta   90.00
_cell.angle_gamma   90.00
#
_symmetry.space_group_name_H-M   'P 1'
#
loop_
_entity.id
_entity.type
_entity.pdbx_description
1 polymer ?
#
loop_
_entity_poly.entity_id
_entity_poly.type
_entity_poly.pdbx_seq_one_letter_code
_entity_poly.pdbx_strand_id
1 'polypeptide(L)'
;GIDTGILRNFSDSALAKLIGYMKDKNFTAVRKWLGESDIEPTEFFRAFFDKAEDHIAKGSMPQLVLHLAKYQYQNAFAADPEINLMACLTEIMADCEFL
;
A
#
# COMPACT_ATOMS: atom_id res chain seq x y z
N GLY A 1 1.47 15.78 -20.40
CA GLY A 1 1.44 15.59 -20.05
C GLY A 1 1.82 15.69 -19.54
N ILE A 2 1.91 15.98 -19.37
CA ILE A 2 2.15 15.95 -18.78
C ILE A 2 1.80 15.56 -17.97
N ASP A 3 1.82 15.30 -17.80
CA ASP A 3 1.57 14.77 -17.13
C ASP A 3 0.98 14.44 -16.24
N THR A 4 0.66 14.44 -16.43
CA THR A 4 -0.25 13.98 -15.62
C THR A 4 0.15 12.85 -14.80
N GLY A 5 0.64 11.80 -15.32
CA GLY A 5 1.14 10.72 -14.54
C GLY A 5 2.12 11.17 -13.54
N ILE A 6 2.77 12.20 -13.88
CA ILE A 6 3.76 12.71 -13.02
C ILE A 6 3.20 13.21 -11.76
N LEU A 7 1.96 13.53 -11.76
CA LEU A 7 1.35 14.00 -10.55
C LEU A 7 1.00 12.86 -9.65
N ARG A 8 1.30 11.64 -10.07
CA ARG A 8 0.92 10.50 -9.31
C ARG A 8 1.89 10.19 -8.24
N ASN A 9 1.40 9.98 -7.08
CA ASN A 9 2.17 9.41 -6.02
C ASN A 9 2.24 7.90 -6.16
N PHE A 10 1.58 7.38 -7.21
CA PHE A 10 1.50 5.95 -7.44
C PHE A 10 2.31 5.50 -8.62
N SER A 11 3.37 6.24 -8.95
CA SER A 11 4.23 5.81 -10.03
C SER A 11 4.83 4.46 -9.66
N ASP A 12 5.23 3.72 -10.69
CA ASP A 12 5.81 2.41 -10.49
C ASP A 12 6.98 2.45 -9.52
N SER A 13 7.87 3.44 -9.68
CA SER A 13 9.03 3.52 -8.83
C SER A 13 8.67 3.88 -7.39
N ALA A 14 7.68 4.73 -7.20
CA ALA A 14 7.27 5.12 -5.86
C ALA A 14 6.67 3.94 -5.11
N LEU A 15 5.80 3.18 -5.78
CA LEU A 15 5.21 2.00 -5.15
C LEU A 15 6.24 0.90 -4.92
N ALA A 16 7.19 0.74 -5.84
CA ALA A 16 8.24 -0.24 -5.65
C ALA A 16 9.06 0.08 -4.41
N LYS A 17 9.32 1.37 -4.19
CA LYS A 17 10.06 1.79 -3.02
C LYS A 17 9.29 1.48 -1.73
N LEU A 18 8.00 1.76 -1.72
CA LEU A 18 7.15 1.45 -0.58
C LEU A 18 7.18 -0.05 -0.29
N ILE A 19 7.01 -0.87 -1.33
CA ILE A 19 7.00 -2.32 -1.14
C ILE A 19 8.35 -2.80 -0.63
N GLY A 20 9.45 -2.20 -1.08
CA GLY A 20 10.76 -2.52 -0.56
C GLY A 20 10.87 -2.26 0.94
N TYR A 21 10.34 -1.14 1.40
CA TYR A 21 10.31 -0.85 2.83
C TYR A 21 9.49 -1.88 3.59
N MET A 22 8.36 -2.29 3.00
CA MET A 22 7.51 -3.30 3.63
C MET A 22 8.21 -4.65 3.72
N LYS A 23 8.92 -5.04 2.67
CA LYS A 23 9.67 -6.27 2.66
C LYS A 23 10.71 -6.28 3.77
N ASP A 24 11.34 -5.14 4.00
CA ASP A 24 12.36 -5.01 5.02
C ASP A 24 11.79 -4.83 6.43
N LYS A 25 10.47 -4.80 6.54
CA LYS A 25 9.78 -4.57 7.82
C LYS A 25 10.16 -3.22 8.41
N ASN A 26 10.41 -2.26 7.54
CA ASN A 26 10.82 -0.93 7.98
C ASN A 26 9.60 -0.06 8.19
N PHE A 27 8.98 -0.23 9.35
CA PHE A 27 7.74 0.46 9.70
C PHE A 27 7.89 1.98 9.61
N THR A 28 9.01 2.49 10.11
CA THR A 28 9.25 3.94 10.13
C THR A 28 9.28 4.50 8.70
N ALA A 29 9.94 3.80 7.78
CA ALA A 29 10.01 4.26 6.40
C ALA A 29 8.65 4.21 5.73
N VAL A 30 7.86 3.17 6.02
CA VAL A 30 6.51 3.05 5.49
C VAL A 30 5.65 4.21 5.97
N ARG A 31 5.72 4.52 7.27
CA ARG A 31 4.95 5.62 7.83
C ARG A 31 5.34 6.94 7.19
N LYS A 32 6.64 7.16 7.01
CA LYS A 32 7.12 8.38 6.40
C LYS A 32 6.65 8.49 4.96
N TRP A 33 6.71 7.38 4.23
CA TRP A 33 6.26 7.36 2.84
C TRP A 33 4.80 7.78 2.74
N LEU A 34 3.95 7.21 3.60
CA LEU A 34 2.54 7.56 3.61
C LEU A 34 2.32 9.02 3.96
N GLY A 35 3.04 9.50 4.97
CA GLY A 35 2.86 10.87 5.42
C GLY A 35 3.32 11.91 4.42
N GLU A 36 4.28 11.55 3.57
CA GLU A 36 4.80 12.47 2.57
C GLU A 36 4.07 12.40 1.25
N SER A 37 3.20 11.40 1.08
CA SER A 37 2.48 11.21 -0.15
C SER A 37 1.10 11.83 -0.05
N ASP A 38 0.68 12.48 -1.11
CA ASP A 38 -0.66 13.05 -1.18
C ASP A 38 -1.55 12.01 -1.83
N ILE A 39 -2.02 11.07 -1.02
CA ILE A 39 -2.69 9.89 -1.52
C ILE A 39 -4.20 10.01 -1.48
N GLU A 40 -4.83 9.59 -2.58
CA GLU A 40 -6.26 9.33 -2.61
C GLU A 40 -6.44 7.85 -2.27
N PRO A 41 -7.00 7.53 -1.09
CA PRO A 41 -7.03 6.13 -0.64
C PRO A 41 -7.68 5.16 -1.60
N THR A 42 -8.79 5.55 -2.23
CA THR A 42 -9.48 4.66 -3.15
C THR A 42 -8.59 4.24 -4.31
N GLU A 43 -7.84 5.19 -4.83
CA GLU A 43 -6.93 4.89 -5.93
C GLU A 43 -5.72 4.09 -5.45
N PHE A 44 -5.31 4.36 -4.22
CA PHE A 44 -4.15 3.68 -3.67
C PHE A 44 -4.36 2.17 -3.55
N PHE A 45 -5.51 1.74 -3.06
CA PHE A 45 -5.75 0.31 -2.88
C PHE A 45 -5.60 -0.45 -4.20
N ARG A 46 -6.13 0.09 -5.29
CA ARG A 46 -6.02 -0.57 -6.58
C ARG A 46 -4.60 -0.56 -7.10
N ALA A 47 -3.96 0.59 -7.05
CA ALA A 47 -2.59 0.72 -7.55
C ALA A 47 -1.63 -0.16 -6.76
N PHE A 48 -1.81 -0.19 -5.44
CA PHE A 48 -0.97 -1.00 -4.59
C PHE A 48 -1.14 -2.49 -4.90
N PHE A 49 -2.39 -2.94 -5.05
CA PHE A 49 -2.64 -4.35 -5.37
C PHE A 49 -1.96 -4.73 -6.68
N ASP A 50 -2.13 -3.90 -7.71
CA ASP A 50 -1.56 -4.20 -9.01
C ASP A 50 -0.04 -4.30 -8.96
N LYS A 51 0.60 -3.48 -8.13
CA LYS A 51 2.05 -3.52 -8.01
C LYS A 51 2.53 -4.64 -7.10
N ALA A 52 1.83 -4.83 -5.98
CA ALA A 52 2.25 -5.81 -4.98
C ALA A 52 2.15 -7.23 -5.49
N GLU A 53 1.28 -7.47 -6.45
CA GLU A 53 1.08 -8.79 -7.00
C GLU A 53 2.39 -9.41 -7.46
N ASP A 54 3.30 -8.59 -7.97
CA ASP A 54 4.59 -9.05 -8.47
C ASP A 54 5.62 -9.25 -7.37
N HIS A 55 5.30 -8.82 -6.15
CA HIS A 55 6.26 -8.82 -5.05
C HIS A 55 5.85 -9.67 -3.86
N ILE A 56 4.70 -10.32 -3.94
CA ILE A 56 4.17 -11.14 -2.85
C ILE A 56 4.22 -12.59 -3.27
N ALA A 57 4.63 -13.45 -2.35
CA ALA A 57 4.65 -14.89 -2.60
C ALA A 57 3.24 -15.37 -2.87
N LYS A 58 3.10 -16.32 -3.79
CA LYS A 58 1.78 -16.81 -4.20
C LYS A 58 0.94 -17.30 -3.02
N GLY A 59 1.58 -17.95 -2.06
CA GLY A 59 0.87 -18.47 -0.90
C GLY A 59 0.30 -17.38 -0.01
N SER A 60 0.81 -16.15 -0.13
CA SER A 60 0.33 -15.02 0.68
C SER A 60 -0.67 -14.15 -0.05
N MET A 61 -0.94 -14.43 -1.33
CA MET A 61 -1.90 -13.62 -2.09
C MET A 61 -3.28 -13.58 -1.46
N PRO A 62 -3.82 -14.69 -0.93
CA PRO A 62 -5.13 -14.61 -0.29
C PRO A 62 -5.15 -13.63 0.88
N GLN A 63 -4.11 -13.62 1.71
CA GLN A 63 -4.03 -12.68 2.82
C GLN A 63 -3.97 -11.25 2.33
N LEU A 64 -3.20 -11.01 1.28
CA LEU A 64 -3.11 -9.67 0.70
C LEU A 64 -4.49 -9.17 0.27
N VAL A 65 -5.24 -10.03 -0.45
CA VAL A 65 -6.56 -9.66 -0.92
C VAL A 65 -7.50 -9.38 0.25
N LEU A 66 -7.48 -10.23 1.26
CA LEU A 66 -8.37 -10.07 2.40
C LEU A 66 -8.07 -8.77 3.16
N HIS A 67 -6.81 -8.46 3.35
CA HIS A 67 -6.46 -7.22 4.03
C HIS A 67 -6.87 -5.99 3.22
N LEU A 68 -6.60 -6.01 1.93
CA LEU A 68 -6.95 -4.87 1.10
C LEU A 68 -8.47 -4.67 1.06
N ALA A 69 -9.23 -5.74 0.93
CA ALA A 69 -10.68 -5.65 0.90
C ALA A 69 -11.23 -5.10 2.21
N LYS A 70 -10.70 -5.59 3.33
CA LYS A 70 -11.15 -5.15 4.64
C LYS A 70 -10.90 -3.66 4.85
N TYR A 71 -9.70 -3.21 4.55
CA TYR A 71 -9.34 -1.82 4.80
C TYR A 71 -9.94 -0.87 3.78
N GLN A 72 -10.17 -1.34 2.56
CA GLN A 72 -10.88 -0.56 1.58
C GLN A 72 -12.30 -0.26 2.07
N TYR A 73 -12.96 -1.28 2.62
CA TYR A 73 -14.28 -1.10 3.19
C TYR A 73 -14.24 -0.16 4.38
N GLN A 74 -13.29 -0.37 5.30
CA GLN A 74 -13.17 0.46 6.48
C GLN A 74 -12.84 1.91 6.15
N ASN A 75 -12.20 2.14 5.02
CA ASN A 75 -11.82 3.50 4.64
C ASN A 75 -13.04 4.43 4.58
N ALA A 76 -14.19 3.91 4.24
CA ALA A 76 -15.40 4.70 4.15
C ALA A 76 -15.82 5.27 5.51
N PHE A 77 -15.36 4.65 6.59
CA PHE A 77 -15.75 5.02 7.96
C PHE A 77 -14.57 5.54 8.78
N ALA A 78 -13.40 5.58 8.20
CA ALA A 78 -12.21 5.97 8.94
C ALA A 78 -12.17 7.47 9.16
N ALA A 79 -11.99 7.86 10.42
CA ALA A 79 -11.83 9.27 10.74
C ALA A 79 -10.53 9.81 10.17
N ASP A 80 -9.50 8.96 10.15
CA ASP A 80 -8.20 9.33 9.61
C ASP A 80 -7.78 8.27 8.59
N PRO A 81 -7.95 8.57 7.29
CA PRO A 81 -7.60 7.59 6.25
C PRO A 81 -6.13 7.18 6.26
N GLU A 82 -5.24 8.06 6.66
CA GLU A 82 -3.82 7.72 6.71
C GLU A 82 -3.55 6.64 7.75
N ILE A 83 -4.19 6.76 8.92
CA ILE A 83 -4.03 5.74 9.95
C ILE A 83 -4.61 4.42 9.48
N ASN A 84 -5.73 4.46 8.77
CA ASN A 84 -6.33 3.26 8.23
C ASN A 84 -5.40 2.57 7.23
N LEU A 85 -4.77 3.35 6.34
CA LEU A 85 -3.81 2.82 5.40
C LEU A 85 -2.59 2.26 6.12
N MET A 86 -2.13 2.95 7.15
CA MET A 86 -0.98 2.47 7.92
C MET A 86 -1.27 1.12 8.55
N ALA A 87 -2.48 0.97 9.11
CA ALA A 87 -2.89 -0.30 9.70
C ALA A 87 -2.94 -1.41 8.64
N CYS A 88 -3.45 -1.08 7.47
CA CYS A 88 -3.52 -2.03 6.36
C CYS A 88 -2.13 -2.55 6.00
N LEU A 89 -1.20 -1.63 5.77
CA LEU A 89 0.15 -2.01 5.36
C LEU A 89 0.87 -2.75 6.47
N THR A 90 0.59 -2.39 7.73
CA THR A 90 1.19 -3.08 8.86
C THR A 90 0.74 -4.54 8.93
N GLU A 91 -0.56 -4.79 8.72
CA GLU A 91 -1.03 -6.17 8.71
C GLU A 91 -0.47 -6.96 7.54
N ILE A 92 -0.34 -6.33 6.39
CA ILE A 92 0.27 -7.01 5.24
C ILE A 92 1.71 -7.35 5.54
N MET A 93 2.45 -6.44 6.17
CA MET A 93 3.83 -6.70 6.56
C MET A 93 3.93 -7.88 7.52
N ALA A 94 2.95 -8.01 8.42
CA ALA A 94 2.96 -9.07 9.42
C ALA A 94 2.57 -10.43 8.84
N ASP A 95 1.62 -10.44 7.91
CA ASP A 95 1.00 -11.68 7.46
C ASP A 95 1.46 -12.21 6.12
N CYS A 96 2.03 -11.35 5.28
CA CYS A 96 2.38 -11.74 3.92
C CYS A 96 3.87 -11.95 3.77
N GLU A 97 4.21 -12.95 2.96
CA GLU A 97 5.59 -13.22 2.64
C GLU A 97 5.93 -12.49 1.34
N PHE A 98 7.02 -11.73 1.37
CA PHE A 98 7.46 -10.96 0.21
C PHE A 98 8.55 -11.74 -0.53
N LEU A 99 8.56 -11.59 -1.84
CA LEU A 99 9.58 -12.24 -2.68
C LEU A 99 10.94 -11.60 -2.52
#